data_4cd8187301ef7fb04804a87139a35d2a
#
_entry.id   4cd8187301ef7fb04804a87139a35d2a
#
_cell.length_a   1.000
_cell.length_b   1.000
_cell.length_c   1.000
_cell.angle_alpha   90.00
_cell.angle_beta   90.00
_cell.angle_gamma   90.00
#
_symmetry.space_group_name_H-M   'P 1'
#
loop_
_entity.id
_entity.type
_entity.pdbx_description
1 polymer ?
#
loop_
_entity_poly.entity_id
_entity_poly.type
_entity_poly.pdbx_seq_one_letter_code
_entity_poly.pdbx_strand_id
1 'polypeptide(L)'
;MNDCQSVLSRRQLAALLAAFGLSPEALRAQDAAKVAPHLYRVVLENDKVRVLDYASEPGTGVCGVGKHWHPAHVTVQLTPVKLRLTPDGGSSTEIDVPAGAVFWEPAVMHTTENIGRGSAHAYIIEIKDANWKPATGTT
;
A
#
# COMPACT_ATOMS: atom_id res chain seq x y z
N MET A 1 -15.80 6.94 -18.77
CA MET A 1 -14.50 7.31 -18.17
C MET A 1 -14.77 7.80 -16.77
N ASN A 2 -14.57 6.93 -15.80
CA ASN A 2 -14.71 7.36 -14.41
C ASN A 2 -13.40 8.02 -14.00
N ASP A 3 -13.47 9.32 -13.86
CA ASP A 3 -12.37 10.16 -13.43
C ASP A 3 -12.01 9.77 -11.98
N CYS A 4 -10.89 9.09 -11.79
CA CYS A 4 -10.30 8.81 -10.50
C CYS A 4 -9.74 10.08 -9.86
N GLN A 5 -10.52 11.14 -9.80
CA GLN A 5 -10.06 12.35 -9.18
C GLN A 5 -10.09 12.19 -7.67
N SER A 6 -8.92 12.30 -7.10
CA SER A 6 -8.72 12.32 -5.65
C SER A 6 -9.66 13.33 -5.00
N VAL A 7 -10.38 12.90 -4.00
CA VAL A 7 -11.31 13.74 -3.21
C VAL A 7 -10.60 14.93 -2.54
N LEU A 8 -9.28 14.93 -2.50
CA LEU A 8 -8.47 16.03 -2.00
C LEU A 8 -7.50 16.51 -3.08
N SER A 9 -7.50 17.83 -3.33
CA SER A 9 -6.51 18.45 -4.20
C SER A 9 -5.11 18.37 -3.59
N ARG A 10 -4.07 18.41 -4.44
CA ARG A 10 -2.65 18.45 -3.99
C ARG A 10 -2.41 19.53 -2.92
N ARG A 11 -3.10 20.67 -3.01
CA ARG A 11 -2.99 21.78 -2.05
C ARG A 11 -3.65 21.45 -0.72
N GLN A 12 -4.78 20.75 -0.73
CA GLN A 12 -5.49 20.36 0.49
C GLN A 12 -4.73 19.28 1.24
N LEU A 13 -4.11 18.33 0.52
CA LEU A 13 -3.29 17.28 1.14
C LEU A 13 -1.97 17.85 1.67
N ALA A 14 -1.29 18.71 0.90
CA ALA A 14 -0.10 19.42 1.37
C ALA A 14 -0.39 20.30 2.58
N ALA A 15 -1.55 20.95 2.64
CA ALA A 15 -1.99 21.75 3.78
C ALA A 15 -2.30 20.87 5.01
N LEU A 16 -2.90 19.69 4.81
CA LEU A 16 -3.10 18.68 5.87
C LEU A 16 -1.76 18.13 6.39
N LEU A 17 -0.83 17.84 5.49
CA LEU A 17 0.51 17.38 5.85
C LEU A 17 1.33 18.45 6.57
N ALA A 18 1.20 19.71 6.18
CA ALA A 18 1.92 20.84 6.79
C ALA A 18 1.26 21.35 8.07
N ALA A 19 -0.07 21.33 8.18
CA ALA A 19 -0.81 21.87 9.31
C ALA A 19 -0.89 20.92 10.51
N PHE A 20 -0.80 19.60 10.29
CA PHE A 20 -0.99 18.60 11.33
C PHE A 20 0.24 17.74 11.59
N GLY A 21 1.33 17.89 10.82
CA GLY A 21 2.40 16.90 10.82
C GLY A 21 1.72 15.52 10.88
N LEU A 22 1.90 14.60 10.00
CA LEU A 22 1.18 13.33 9.97
C LEU A 22 1.02 12.77 11.39
N SER A 23 -0.09 13.07 12.05
CA SER A 23 -0.32 12.50 13.37
C SER A 23 -0.44 10.99 13.21
N PRO A 24 0.06 10.21 14.18
CA PRO A 24 -0.13 8.76 14.16
C PRO A 24 -1.60 8.35 13.94
N GLU A 25 -2.53 9.18 14.36
CA GLU A 25 -3.97 8.98 14.17
C GLU A 25 -4.42 9.17 12.73
N ALA A 26 -3.91 10.18 12.03
CA ALA A 26 -4.22 10.39 10.61
C ALA A 26 -3.70 9.25 9.75
N LEU A 27 -2.50 8.73 10.03
CA LEU A 27 -1.96 7.54 9.37
C LEU A 27 -2.78 6.28 9.70
N ARG A 28 -3.20 6.11 10.94
CA ARG A 28 -4.07 4.99 11.34
C ARG A 28 -5.44 5.03 10.67
N ALA A 29 -5.96 6.22 10.34
CA ALA A 29 -7.22 6.36 9.61
C ALA A 29 -7.08 5.89 8.16
N GLN A 30 -5.88 5.98 7.57
CA GLN A 30 -5.55 5.55 6.21
C GLN A 30 -4.91 4.15 6.16
N ASP A 31 -4.89 3.44 7.26
CA ASP A 31 -4.36 2.08 7.36
C ASP A 31 -5.02 1.15 6.33
N ALA A 32 -4.21 0.40 5.59
CA ALA A 32 -4.68 -0.47 4.51
C ALA A 32 -5.76 -1.45 4.94
N ALA A 33 -5.59 -2.10 6.10
CA ALA A 33 -6.56 -3.06 6.62
C ALA A 33 -7.87 -2.41 7.09
N LYS A 34 -7.87 -1.09 7.34
CA LYS A 34 -9.07 -0.34 7.68
C LYS A 34 -9.78 0.22 6.45
N VAL A 35 -9.00 0.74 5.50
CA VAL A 35 -9.54 1.34 4.26
C VAL A 35 -10.08 0.28 3.34
N ALA A 36 -9.39 -0.86 3.22
CA ALA A 36 -9.74 -1.93 2.31
C ALA A 36 -9.67 -3.32 2.98
N PRO A 37 -10.50 -3.59 4.00
CA PRO A 37 -10.43 -4.84 4.77
C PRO A 37 -10.74 -6.09 3.94
N HIS A 38 -11.39 -5.94 2.78
CA HIS A 38 -11.67 -7.01 1.84
C HIS A 38 -10.44 -7.38 0.97
N LEU A 39 -9.44 -6.49 0.88
CA LEU A 39 -8.18 -6.74 0.18
C LEU A 39 -7.04 -7.08 1.14
N TYR A 40 -7.02 -6.46 2.31
CA TYR A 40 -5.94 -6.57 3.30
C TYR A 40 -6.46 -7.11 4.62
N ARG A 41 -6.25 -8.38 4.86
CA ARG A 41 -6.67 -9.05 6.09
C ARG A 41 -5.48 -9.25 7.02
N VAL A 42 -5.57 -8.78 8.26
CA VAL A 42 -4.54 -9.07 9.28
C VAL A 42 -4.59 -10.55 9.64
N VAL A 43 -3.50 -11.27 9.41
CA VAL A 43 -3.37 -12.72 9.70
C VAL A 43 -2.40 -13.02 10.83
N LEU A 44 -1.50 -12.09 11.13
CA LEU A 44 -0.60 -12.16 12.28
C LEU A 44 -0.27 -10.75 12.74
N GLU A 45 -0.24 -10.55 14.04
CA GLU A 45 0.23 -9.29 14.62
C GLU A 45 0.88 -9.53 15.98
N ASN A 46 2.04 -8.90 16.20
CA ASN A 46 2.74 -8.86 17.49
C ASN A 46 3.40 -7.49 17.68
N ASP A 47 4.31 -7.37 18.64
CA ASP A 47 5.03 -6.12 18.93
C ASP A 47 6.07 -5.74 17.85
N LYS A 48 6.45 -6.63 16.96
CA LYS A 48 7.48 -6.42 15.94
C LYS A 48 6.93 -6.22 14.54
N VAL A 49 5.95 -7.04 14.16
CA VAL A 49 5.40 -7.06 12.81
C VAL A 49 3.89 -7.19 12.82
N ARG A 50 3.29 -6.74 11.71
CA ARG A 50 1.93 -7.06 11.32
C ARG A 50 1.97 -7.66 9.92
N VAL A 51 1.36 -8.82 9.75
CA VAL A 51 1.28 -9.50 8.45
C VAL A 51 -0.12 -9.35 7.89
N LEU A 52 -0.20 -8.78 6.70
CA LEU A 52 -1.42 -8.66 5.93
C LEU A 52 -1.44 -9.75 4.85
N ASP A 53 -2.54 -10.45 4.75
CA ASP A 53 -2.89 -11.31 3.63
C ASP A 53 -3.61 -10.42 2.60
N TYR A 54 -2.92 -10.14 1.50
CA TYR A 54 -3.45 -9.35 0.39
C TYR A 54 -3.99 -10.28 -0.68
N ALA A 55 -5.25 -10.08 -1.05
CA ALA A 55 -5.88 -10.78 -2.17
C ALA A 55 -6.72 -9.80 -2.99
N SER A 56 -6.58 -9.84 -4.32
CA SER A 56 -7.37 -9.01 -5.22
C SER A 56 -7.75 -9.73 -6.49
N GLU A 57 -8.96 -9.51 -6.96
CA GLU A 57 -9.43 -9.97 -8.26
C GLU A 57 -9.08 -8.95 -9.36
N PRO A 58 -9.07 -9.36 -10.65
CA PRO A 58 -8.90 -8.44 -11.77
C PRO A 58 -9.86 -7.25 -11.70
N GLY A 59 -9.36 -6.05 -11.90
CA GLY A 59 -10.13 -4.80 -11.80
C GLY A 59 -10.38 -4.31 -10.38
N THR A 60 -9.97 -5.07 -9.35
CA THR A 60 -10.09 -4.64 -7.96
C THR A 60 -9.03 -3.58 -7.65
N GLY A 61 -9.40 -2.63 -6.83
CA GLY A 61 -8.55 -1.51 -6.48
C GLY A 61 -8.75 -0.27 -7.35
N VAL A 62 -9.59 -0.37 -8.39
CA VAL A 62 -9.99 0.80 -9.18
C VAL A 62 -10.73 1.79 -8.29
N CYS A 63 -10.38 3.04 -8.40
CA CYS A 63 -11.07 4.20 -7.84
C CYS A 63 -12.27 3.90 -6.95
N GLY A 64 -12.06 3.75 -5.70
CA GLY A 64 -13.13 3.42 -4.73
C GLY A 64 -12.61 2.64 -3.54
N VAL A 65 -11.48 1.99 -3.67
CA VAL A 65 -10.80 1.38 -2.52
C VAL A 65 -10.06 2.44 -1.70
N GLY A 66 -9.83 3.61 -2.31
CA GLY A 66 -9.21 4.73 -1.64
C GLY A 66 -7.70 4.59 -1.48
N LYS A 67 -7.08 5.72 -1.25
CA LYS A 67 -5.67 5.75 -0.82
C LYS A 67 -5.56 5.11 0.55
N HIS A 68 -4.55 4.28 0.69
CA HIS A 68 -4.23 3.63 1.96
C HIS A 68 -2.73 3.75 2.23
N TRP A 69 -2.40 3.62 3.48
CA TRP A 69 -1.05 3.75 4.00
C TRP A 69 -0.53 2.42 4.51
N HIS A 70 0.73 2.16 4.21
CA HIS A 70 1.52 1.10 4.84
C HIS A 70 2.75 1.70 5.51
N PRO A 71 3.17 1.22 6.69
CA PRO A 71 4.51 1.46 7.19
C PRO A 71 5.54 0.77 6.28
N ALA A 72 6.82 0.93 6.57
CA ALA A 72 7.87 0.19 5.89
C ALA A 72 7.59 -1.33 5.98
N HIS A 73 7.72 -2.04 4.87
CA HIS A 73 7.29 -3.44 4.79
C HIS A 73 8.06 -4.26 3.76
N VAL A 74 7.96 -5.57 3.91
CA VAL A 74 8.37 -6.56 2.92
C VAL A 74 7.11 -7.12 2.26
N THR A 75 7.08 -7.15 0.94
CA THR A 75 6.06 -7.87 0.18
C THR A 75 6.61 -9.18 -0.34
N VAL A 76 5.86 -10.27 -0.13
CA VAL A 76 6.12 -11.59 -0.69
C VAL A 76 4.98 -11.93 -1.64
N GLN A 77 5.27 -11.87 -2.95
CA GLN A 77 4.27 -12.14 -3.99
C GLN A 77 4.09 -13.64 -4.19
N LEU A 78 2.89 -14.15 -3.98
CA LEU A 78 2.59 -15.59 -4.09
C LEU A 78 2.08 -16.00 -5.47
N THR A 79 1.33 -15.14 -6.14
CA THR A 79 0.86 -15.36 -7.51
C THR A 79 1.34 -14.24 -8.42
N PRO A 80 1.53 -14.46 -9.73
CA PRO A 80 1.92 -13.38 -10.62
C PRO A 80 0.79 -12.34 -10.72
N VAL A 81 1.15 -11.07 -10.80
CA VAL A 81 0.18 -9.99 -10.93
C VAL A 81 0.72 -8.86 -11.79
N LYS A 82 -0.17 -8.20 -12.52
CA LYS A 82 0.09 -6.89 -13.12
C LYS A 82 -0.64 -5.82 -12.30
N LEU A 83 0.11 -4.93 -11.70
CA LEU A 83 -0.40 -3.87 -10.85
C LEU A 83 -0.23 -2.50 -11.51
N ARG A 84 -1.20 -1.63 -11.28
CA ARG A 84 -1.02 -0.19 -11.42
C ARG A 84 -0.89 0.40 -10.02
N LEU A 85 0.25 1.04 -9.76
CA LEU A 85 0.55 1.72 -8.51
C LEU A 85 0.48 3.23 -8.72
N THR A 86 -0.22 3.92 -7.85
CA THR A 86 -0.30 5.38 -7.87
C THR A 86 0.08 5.92 -6.50
N PRO A 87 1.34 6.35 -6.31
CA PRO A 87 1.77 7.01 -5.08
C PRO A 87 0.98 8.29 -4.86
N ASP A 88 0.79 8.66 -3.61
CA ASP A 88 0.13 9.92 -3.29
C ASP A 88 0.88 11.11 -3.88
N GLY A 89 0.17 11.92 -4.66
CA GLY A 89 0.77 13.06 -5.39
C GLY A 89 1.69 12.68 -6.55
N GLY A 90 1.86 11.40 -6.87
CA GLY A 90 2.71 10.88 -7.95
C GLY A 90 1.92 10.44 -9.19
N SER A 91 2.66 10.04 -10.22
CA SER A 91 2.11 9.43 -11.43
C SER A 91 1.94 7.92 -11.24
N SER A 92 0.96 7.35 -11.94
CA SER A 92 0.76 5.90 -11.96
C SER A 92 1.87 5.20 -12.71
N THR A 93 2.28 4.05 -12.20
CA THR A 93 3.23 3.14 -12.85
C THR A 93 2.63 1.75 -12.92
N GLU A 94 2.78 1.10 -14.07
CA GLU A 94 2.40 -0.30 -14.24
C GLU A 94 3.62 -1.20 -14.04
N ILE A 95 3.44 -2.24 -13.25
CA ILE A 95 4.50 -3.22 -12.97
C ILE A 95 3.97 -4.64 -13.11
N ASP A 96 4.80 -5.53 -13.64
CA ASP A 96 4.57 -6.97 -13.64
C ASP A 96 5.38 -7.58 -12.50
N VAL A 97 4.71 -8.23 -11.56
CA VAL A 97 5.35 -8.85 -10.40
C VAL A 97 5.18 -10.37 -10.53
N PRO A 98 6.28 -11.12 -10.68
CA PRO A 98 6.20 -12.58 -10.77
C PRO A 98 5.92 -13.23 -9.40
N ALA A 99 5.35 -14.43 -9.41
CA ALA A 99 5.26 -15.24 -8.21
C ALA A 99 6.66 -15.53 -7.63
N GLY A 100 6.77 -15.48 -6.31
CA GLY A 100 8.03 -15.65 -5.59
C GLY A 100 8.87 -14.37 -5.48
N ALA A 101 8.45 -13.26 -6.07
CA ALA A 101 9.12 -11.97 -5.88
C ALA A 101 9.04 -11.54 -4.41
N VAL A 102 10.17 -11.06 -3.89
CA VAL A 102 10.27 -10.49 -2.55
C VAL A 102 10.95 -9.14 -2.67
N PHE A 103 10.32 -8.09 -2.15
CA PHE A 103 10.86 -6.74 -2.22
C PHE A 103 10.52 -5.91 -1.00
N TRP A 104 11.36 -4.93 -0.75
CA TRP A 104 11.20 -3.95 0.32
C TRP A 104 10.56 -2.69 -0.20
N GLU A 105 9.61 -2.14 0.55
CA GLU A 105 9.05 -0.82 0.31
C GLU A 105 9.17 0.04 1.57
N PRO A 106 9.60 1.30 1.44
CA PRO A 106 9.53 2.26 2.54
C PRO A 106 8.07 2.55 2.86
N ALA A 107 7.82 3.26 3.96
CA ALA A 107 6.47 3.71 4.28
C ALA A 107 5.87 4.48 3.10
N VAL A 108 4.67 4.12 2.70
CA VAL A 108 4.03 4.63 1.49
C VAL A 108 2.54 4.87 1.67
N MET A 109 2.06 5.94 1.06
CA MET A 109 0.64 6.21 0.81
C MET A 109 0.40 6.03 -0.68
N HIS A 110 -0.49 5.14 -1.07
CA HIS A 110 -0.75 4.84 -2.49
C HIS A 110 -2.16 4.28 -2.72
N THR A 111 -2.52 4.16 -3.98
CA THR A 111 -3.57 3.26 -4.46
C THR A 111 -2.94 2.14 -5.27
N THR A 112 -3.51 0.96 -5.20
CA THR A 112 -3.13 -0.20 -6.02
C THR A 112 -4.34 -0.70 -6.80
N GLU A 113 -4.09 -1.17 -8.01
CA GLU A 113 -5.11 -1.77 -8.87
C GLU A 113 -4.55 -3.02 -9.53
N ASN A 114 -5.26 -4.14 -9.43
CA ASN A 114 -4.94 -5.33 -10.21
C ASN A 114 -5.47 -5.14 -11.63
N ILE A 115 -4.60 -4.81 -12.56
CA ILE A 115 -4.91 -4.64 -13.99
C ILE A 115 -4.58 -5.89 -14.81
N GLY A 116 -4.20 -6.97 -14.15
CA GLY A 116 -3.95 -8.27 -14.75
C GLY A 116 -5.22 -9.03 -15.05
N ARG A 117 -5.05 -10.28 -15.48
CA ARG A 117 -6.16 -11.20 -15.83
C ARG A 117 -6.43 -12.24 -14.76
N GLY A 118 -5.55 -12.36 -13.78
CA GLY A 118 -5.63 -13.33 -12.68
C GLY A 118 -5.76 -12.67 -11.32
N SER A 119 -6.23 -13.46 -10.35
CA SER A 119 -6.28 -13.04 -8.95
C SER A 119 -4.87 -12.87 -8.41
N ALA A 120 -4.64 -11.83 -7.65
CA ALA A 120 -3.37 -11.60 -6.97
C ALA A 120 -3.44 -12.08 -5.52
N HIS A 121 -2.33 -12.64 -5.04
CA HIS A 121 -2.15 -13.03 -3.66
C HIS A 121 -0.73 -12.73 -3.20
N ALA A 122 -0.60 -12.05 -2.06
CA ALA A 122 0.68 -11.70 -1.47
C ALA A 122 0.58 -11.62 0.06
N TYR A 123 1.71 -11.79 0.73
CA TYR A 123 1.86 -11.36 2.12
C TYR A 123 2.63 -10.05 2.19
N ILE A 124 2.12 -9.13 3.00
CA ILE A 124 2.75 -7.85 3.30
C ILE A 124 3.13 -7.88 4.77
N ILE A 125 4.44 -7.87 5.05
CA ILE A 125 4.99 -7.92 6.40
C ILE A 125 5.39 -6.50 6.80
N GLU A 126 4.51 -5.83 7.52
CA GLU A 126 4.72 -4.47 8.01
C GLU A 126 5.59 -4.45 9.24
N ILE A 127 6.58 -3.58 9.26
CA ILE A 127 7.53 -3.42 10.36
C ILE A 127 7.01 -2.36 11.33
N LYS A 128 6.86 -2.72 12.58
CA LYS A 128 6.33 -1.82 13.62
C LYS A 128 7.37 -0.90 14.24
N ASP A 129 8.65 -1.17 14.04
CA ASP A 129 9.73 -0.29 14.53
C ASP A 129 9.88 0.92 13.63
N ALA A 130 9.37 2.06 14.07
CA ALA A 130 9.49 3.34 13.35
C ALA A 130 10.94 3.84 13.23
N ASN A 131 11.86 3.32 14.02
CA ASN A 131 13.28 3.71 14.02
C ASN A 131 14.14 2.75 13.18
N TRP A 132 13.57 1.65 12.70
CA TRP A 132 14.31 0.69 11.89
C TRP A 132 14.76 1.35 10.58
N LYS A 133 16.02 1.19 10.27
CA LYS A 133 16.63 1.60 9.00
C LYS A 133 17.38 0.41 8.41
N PRO A 134 17.32 0.20 7.09
CA PRO A 134 18.13 -0.84 6.46
C PRO A 134 19.62 -0.57 6.71
N ALA A 135 20.38 -1.63 6.89
CA ALA A 135 21.84 -1.52 6.92
C ALA A 135 22.32 -0.88 5.61
N THR A 136 23.18 0.11 5.71
CA THR A 136 23.80 0.72 4.53
C THR A 136 24.65 -0.33 3.82
N GLY A 137 24.30 -0.66 2.58
CA GLY A 137 25.08 -1.57 1.75
C GLY A 137 24.43 -2.88 1.31
N THR A 138 23.13 -3.08 1.61
CA THR A 138 22.39 -4.21 1.07
C THR A 138 21.51 -3.72 -0.09
N THR A 139 22.04 -3.76 -1.28
CA THR A 139 21.29 -3.72 -2.54
C THR A 139 21.06 -5.12 -3.03
#